data_2bfc4abb1b8c332284b7506ab576a3b4
#
_entry.id   2bfc4abb1b8c332284b7506ab576a3b4
#
_cell.length_a   1.000
_cell.length_b   1.000
_cell.length_c   1.000
_cell.angle_alpha   90.00
_cell.angle_beta   90.00
_cell.angle_gamma   90.00
#
_symmetry.space_group_name_H-M   'P 1'
#
loop_
_entity.id
_entity.type
_entity.pdbx_description
1 polymer ?
#
loop_
_entity_poly.entity_id
_entity_poly.type
_entity_poly.pdbx_seq_one_letter_code
_entity_poly.pdbx_strand_id
1 'polypeptide(L)'
;MATVPGIDVSYWDAGIDWPKVRAAGQRYMFAKATEGITYKDPTFDDNWFGAKSAGLLRGAYHFFRCNVDAKKQADYFIDYVRSVKDNGELPPVLDLETSDGMTKEKIVPAAKIWLDRVEAAFGKKPIIYSGQYFLQDFLVVAGGGPPTWAKDYPLWLAQYPNQYVEGMKPYLPRGWFNWTIWQYSDKGVVNGINASVDMNLFNGTLEELYKFAGASIPDQKPKNHTVAKGDTFESIANDYGVTVRELVMANPQLIAPGTKLTVPVAVAIPQESGSSSTGSGSGGSDTSTPSKRTYTVAAGDNLSVIAVKYGTTVAA
;
A
#
# COMPACT_ATOMS: atom_id res chain seq x y z
N MET A 1 -13.94 -6.29 8.56
CA MET A 1 -14.15 -5.09 7.73
C MET A 1 -13.28 -5.26 6.50
N ALA A 2 -13.79 -5.00 5.31
CA ALA A 2 -12.98 -5.10 4.11
C ALA A 2 -11.96 -3.95 4.10
N THR A 3 -10.74 -4.24 3.67
CA THR A 3 -9.70 -3.23 3.44
C THR A 3 -8.97 -3.55 2.14
N VAL A 4 -8.45 -2.52 1.48
CA VAL A 4 -7.69 -2.67 0.24
C VAL A 4 -6.27 -2.17 0.47
N PRO A 5 -5.23 -2.98 0.17
CA PRO A 5 -3.85 -2.59 0.38
C PRO A 5 -3.36 -1.60 -0.68
N GLY A 6 -2.51 -0.69 -0.26
CA GLY A 6 -1.79 0.27 -1.07
C GLY A 6 -0.48 0.69 -0.42
N ILE A 7 0.28 1.51 -1.10
CA ILE A 7 1.57 2.03 -0.65
C ILE A 7 1.66 3.52 -0.89
N ASP A 8 2.59 4.18 -0.22
CA ASP A 8 3.04 5.51 -0.64
C ASP A 8 4.55 5.53 -0.80
N VAL A 9 5.01 6.34 -1.75
CA VAL A 9 6.40 6.32 -2.23
C VAL A 9 6.93 7.72 -2.51
N SER A 10 8.23 7.83 -2.46
CA SER A 10 8.99 9.02 -2.79
C SER A 10 10.34 8.65 -3.41
N TYR A 11 11.24 9.59 -3.55
CA TYR A 11 12.60 9.32 -4.05
C TYR A 11 13.39 8.29 -3.20
N TRP A 12 12.98 8.03 -1.98
CA TRP A 12 13.59 7.01 -1.13
C TRP A 12 13.34 5.58 -1.63
N ASP A 13 12.29 5.40 -2.44
CA ASP A 13 11.83 4.10 -2.96
C ASP A 13 12.15 3.92 -4.45
N ALA A 14 13.20 4.55 -4.95
CA ALA A 14 13.53 4.57 -6.38
C ALA A 14 13.77 3.17 -6.97
N GLY A 15 13.44 3.00 -8.25
CA GLY A 15 13.69 1.76 -8.99
C GLY A 15 12.63 0.68 -8.79
N ILE A 16 11.37 1.07 -8.65
CA ILE A 16 10.23 0.19 -8.40
C ILE A 16 9.84 -0.62 -9.64
N ASP A 17 9.68 -1.94 -9.46
CA ASP A 17 9.06 -2.85 -10.44
C ASP A 17 7.54 -2.89 -10.20
N TRP A 18 6.83 -1.96 -10.83
CA TRP A 18 5.39 -1.76 -10.65
C TRP A 18 4.53 -2.97 -10.98
N PRO A 19 4.79 -3.77 -12.03
CA PRO A 19 4.13 -5.05 -12.25
C PRO A 19 4.21 -6.00 -11.06
N LYS A 20 5.37 -6.12 -10.43
CA LYS A 20 5.53 -6.95 -9.23
C LYS A 20 4.79 -6.38 -8.02
N VAL A 21 4.79 -5.06 -7.84
CA VAL A 21 4.00 -4.38 -6.80
C VAL A 21 2.51 -4.67 -6.96
N ARG A 22 2.00 -4.59 -8.19
CA ARG A 22 0.61 -4.94 -8.50
C ARG A 22 0.29 -6.40 -8.21
N ALA A 23 1.19 -7.30 -8.61
CA ALA A 23 1.07 -8.74 -8.37
C ALA A 23 1.15 -9.09 -6.86
N ALA A 24 1.92 -8.32 -6.08
CA ALA A 24 1.97 -8.44 -4.62
C ALA A 24 0.68 -7.98 -3.91
N GLY A 25 -0.33 -7.56 -4.66
CA GLY A 25 -1.65 -7.24 -4.11
C GLY A 25 -1.94 -5.77 -3.92
N GLN A 26 -0.99 -4.87 -4.17
CA GLN A 26 -1.24 -3.46 -4.06
C GLN A 26 -2.22 -2.98 -5.14
N ARG A 27 -3.17 -2.12 -4.76
CA ARG A 27 -4.22 -1.65 -5.66
C ARG A 27 -4.16 -0.16 -5.94
N TYR A 28 -3.49 0.58 -5.08
CA TYR A 28 -3.29 2.02 -5.23
C TYR A 28 -1.95 2.44 -4.67
N MET A 29 -1.52 3.61 -5.09
CA MET A 29 -0.33 4.26 -4.57
C MET A 29 -0.52 5.78 -4.43
N PHE A 30 0.23 6.37 -3.52
CA PHE A 30 0.44 7.80 -3.48
C PHE A 30 1.92 8.11 -3.73
N ALA A 31 2.21 9.08 -4.59
CA ALA A 31 3.57 9.53 -4.88
C ALA A 31 3.80 10.95 -4.36
N LYS A 32 4.95 11.17 -3.72
CA LYS A 32 5.41 12.52 -3.40
C LYS A 32 5.53 13.32 -4.69
N ALA A 33 4.83 14.45 -4.78
CA ALA A 33 4.97 15.35 -5.91
C ALA A 33 5.86 16.53 -5.55
N THR A 34 5.54 17.22 -4.45
CA THR A 34 6.22 18.46 -4.08
C THR A 34 6.35 18.60 -2.56
N GLU A 35 7.26 19.50 -2.14
CA GLU A 35 7.41 19.95 -0.77
C GLU A 35 7.67 21.46 -0.73
N GLY A 36 6.98 22.18 0.14
CA GLY A 36 7.11 23.63 0.22
C GLY A 36 6.84 24.30 -1.14
N ILE A 37 7.72 25.20 -1.55
CA ILE A 37 7.58 25.93 -2.84
C ILE A 37 8.79 25.74 -3.76
N THR A 38 9.70 24.82 -3.44
CA THR A 38 10.98 24.70 -4.16
C THR A 38 11.34 23.26 -4.52
N TYR A 39 10.79 22.26 -3.82
CA TYR A 39 11.15 20.87 -4.03
C TYR A 39 10.10 20.15 -4.87
N LYS A 40 10.56 19.46 -5.89
CA LYS A 40 9.83 18.48 -6.69
C LYS A 40 10.49 17.11 -6.51
N ASP A 41 9.70 16.10 -6.26
CA ASP A 41 10.25 14.75 -6.11
C ASP A 41 10.80 14.26 -7.46
N PRO A 42 12.09 13.88 -7.53
CA PRO A 42 12.72 13.52 -8.80
C PRO A 42 12.20 12.18 -9.38
N THR A 43 11.52 11.36 -8.57
CA THR A 43 10.98 10.07 -8.99
C THR A 43 9.49 10.12 -9.30
N PHE A 44 8.86 11.31 -9.16
CA PHE A 44 7.42 11.44 -9.33
C PHE A 44 6.93 10.90 -10.67
N ASP A 45 7.54 11.31 -11.77
CA ASP A 45 7.12 10.90 -13.11
C ASP A 45 7.28 9.39 -13.32
N ASP A 46 8.41 8.81 -12.90
CA ASP A 46 8.67 7.37 -13.00
C ASP A 46 7.66 6.57 -12.18
N ASN A 47 7.40 6.98 -10.94
CA ASN A 47 6.40 6.36 -10.08
C ASN A 47 4.99 6.53 -10.66
N TRP A 48 4.67 7.73 -11.15
CA TRP A 48 3.36 8.07 -11.68
C TRP A 48 2.96 7.23 -12.89
N PHE A 49 3.83 7.19 -13.88
CA PHE A 49 3.56 6.45 -15.13
C PHE A 49 3.80 4.95 -14.99
N GLY A 50 4.75 4.54 -14.16
CA GLY A 50 4.98 3.13 -13.84
C GLY A 50 3.77 2.48 -13.17
N ALA A 51 3.23 3.12 -12.12
CA ALA A 51 2.02 2.65 -11.44
C ALA A 51 0.80 2.63 -12.37
N LYS A 52 0.63 3.66 -13.23
CA LYS A 52 -0.42 3.67 -14.26
C LYS A 52 -0.34 2.46 -15.16
N SER A 53 0.84 2.18 -15.69
CA SER A 53 1.08 1.08 -16.61
C SER A 53 0.80 -0.28 -15.97
N ALA A 54 1.00 -0.40 -14.67
CA ALA A 54 0.68 -1.59 -13.89
C ALA A 54 -0.79 -1.65 -13.44
N GLY A 55 -1.61 -0.61 -13.72
CA GLY A 55 -3.03 -0.58 -13.37
C GLY A 55 -3.33 -0.30 -11.90
N LEU A 56 -2.43 0.40 -11.18
CA LEU A 56 -2.72 0.93 -9.85
C LEU A 56 -3.45 2.28 -9.95
N LEU A 57 -4.37 2.53 -9.02
CA LEU A 57 -4.93 3.86 -8.81
C LEU A 57 -3.87 4.76 -8.18
N ARG A 58 -3.81 6.03 -8.61
CA ARG A 58 -2.72 6.94 -8.23
C ARG A 58 -3.23 8.21 -7.60
N GLY A 59 -2.53 8.68 -6.58
CA GLY A 59 -2.70 9.99 -5.99
C GLY A 59 -1.35 10.68 -5.78
N ALA A 60 -1.36 12.00 -5.80
CA ALA A 60 -0.18 12.82 -5.53
C ALA A 60 -0.26 13.45 -4.15
N TYR A 61 0.85 13.51 -3.41
CA TYR A 61 0.90 14.20 -2.14
C TYR A 61 1.88 15.37 -2.12
N HIS A 62 1.55 16.37 -1.31
CA HIS A 62 2.36 17.54 -1.04
C HIS A 62 2.78 17.57 0.41
N PHE A 63 4.08 17.53 0.67
CA PHE A 63 4.63 17.72 2.01
C PHE A 63 4.54 19.21 2.39
N PHE A 64 3.65 19.51 3.33
CA PHE A 64 3.33 20.86 3.70
C PHE A 64 4.32 21.43 4.70
N ARG A 65 4.87 22.60 4.40
CA ARG A 65 5.75 23.37 5.29
C ARG A 65 4.96 24.46 5.99
N CYS A 66 4.72 24.30 7.28
CA CYS A 66 3.85 25.18 8.05
C CYS A 66 4.38 26.63 8.15
N ASN A 67 5.67 26.86 7.97
CA ASN A 67 6.29 28.17 7.97
C ASN A 67 6.36 28.85 6.59
N VAL A 68 5.78 28.23 5.55
CA VAL A 68 5.75 28.73 4.17
C VAL A 68 4.31 29.11 3.79
N ASP A 69 4.16 30.11 2.94
CA ASP A 69 2.86 30.59 2.48
C ASP A 69 2.02 29.46 1.86
N ALA A 70 0.86 29.20 2.46
CA ALA A 70 0.00 28.08 2.10
C ALA A 70 -0.56 28.17 0.67
N LYS A 71 -0.87 29.40 0.21
CA LYS A 71 -1.39 29.62 -1.14
C LYS A 71 -0.32 29.34 -2.18
N LYS A 72 0.92 29.78 -1.95
CA LYS A 72 2.05 29.51 -2.84
C LYS A 72 2.36 28.02 -2.91
N GLN A 73 2.27 27.31 -1.79
CA GLN A 73 2.45 25.86 -1.78
C GLN A 73 1.36 25.14 -2.59
N ALA A 74 0.11 25.54 -2.42
CA ALA A 74 -0.99 25.00 -3.21
C ALA A 74 -0.79 25.25 -4.71
N ASP A 75 -0.43 26.48 -5.12
CA ASP A 75 -0.16 26.81 -6.50
C ASP A 75 1.01 25.98 -7.08
N TYR A 76 2.10 25.86 -6.32
CA TYR A 76 3.26 25.08 -6.73
C TYR A 76 2.93 23.59 -6.95
N PHE A 77 2.14 22.98 -6.05
CA PHE A 77 1.65 21.63 -6.19
C PHE A 77 0.72 21.47 -7.41
N ILE A 78 -0.26 22.36 -7.55
CA ILE A 78 -1.23 22.34 -8.66
C ILE A 78 -0.52 22.44 -10.02
N ASP A 79 0.40 23.39 -10.14
CA ASP A 79 1.15 23.60 -11.38
C ASP A 79 1.99 22.38 -11.75
N TYR A 80 2.66 21.78 -10.76
CA TYR A 80 3.47 20.61 -11.00
C TYR A 80 2.65 19.38 -11.39
N VAL A 81 1.62 19.02 -10.63
CA VAL A 81 0.78 17.85 -10.96
C VAL A 81 0.08 18.02 -12.30
N ARG A 82 -0.36 19.23 -12.65
CA ARG A 82 -0.96 19.49 -13.98
C ARG A 82 0.05 19.43 -15.12
N SER A 83 1.32 19.71 -14.85
CA SER A 83 2.36 19.69 -15.87
C SER A 83 2.57 18.33 -16.50
N VAL A 84 2.30 17.24 -15.77
CA VAL A 84 2.38 15.86 -16.30
C VAL A 84 1.15 15.46 -17.13
N LYS A 85 0.16 16.35 -17.27
CA LYS A 85 -1.07 16.18 -18.10
C LYS A 85 -1.89 14.93 -17.74
N ASP A 86 -1.79 14.47 -16.51
CA ASP A 86 -2.50 13.33 -15.96
C ASP A 86 -2.66 13.54 -14.45
N ASN A 87 -3.87 13.81 -14.00
CA ASN A 87 -4.13 14.17 -12.59
C ASN A 87 -4.27 12.97 -11.66
N GLY A 88 -4.17 11.75 -12.17
CA GLY A 88 -4.42 10.53 -11.40
C GLY A 88 -5.90 10.32 -11.06
N GLU A 89 -6.16 9.22 -10.41
CA GLU A 89 -7.52 8.79 -10.07
C GLU A 89 -7.92 9.19 -8.66
N LEU A 90 -6.99 9.11 -7.70
CA LEU A 90 -7.25 9.43 -6.30
C LEU A 90 -7.21 10.94 -6.04
N PRO A 91 -7.88 11.43 -4.98
CA PRO A 91 -7.78 12.82 -4.58
C PRO A 91 -6.34 13.21 -4.21
N PRO A 92 -5.94 14.49 -4.42
CA PRO A 92 -4.68 15.02 -3.93
C PRO A 92 -4.57 14.94 -2.41
N VAL A 93 -3.35 14.92 -1.86
CA VAL A 93 -3.09 14.78 -0.43
C VAL A 93 -2.32 15.97 0.12
N LEU A 94 -2.85 16.53 1.21
CA LEU A 94 -2.13 17.42 2.11
C LEU A 94 -1.42 16.57 3.15
N ASP A 95 -0.11 16.44 3.04
CA ASP A 95 0.75 15.78 4.01
C ASP A 95 1.20 16.79 5.06
N LEU A 96 0.60 16.68 6.25
CA LEU A 96 0.71 17.64 7.35
C LEU A 96 1.27 16.94 8.59
N GLU A 97 2.60 16.99 8.77
CA GLU A 97 3.27 16.22 9.82
C GLU A 97 4.40 16.99 10.57
N THR A 98 4.76 18.18 10.12
CA THR A 98 5.72 19.02 10.80
C THR A 98 5.16 20.41 11.07
N SER A 99 5.36 20.93 12.29
CA SER A 99 4.89 22.26 12.66
C SER A 99 5.81 23.37 12.14
N ASP A 100 7.06 23.06 11.79
CA ASP A 100 8.10 24.03 11.42
C ASP A 100 8.19 25.22 12.43
N GLY A 101 7.91 24.94 13.72
CA GLY A 101 7.87 25.95 14.77
C GLY A 101 6.62 26.84 14.78
N MET A 102 5.62 26.54 13.95
CA MET A 102 4.36 27.28 13.94
C MET A 102 3.38 26.72 14.99
N THR A 103 2.52 27.61 15.50
CA THR A 103 1.46 27.23 16.43
C THR A 103 0.22 26.79 15.66
N LYS A 104 -0.67 26.06 16.32
CA LYS A 104 -1.94 25.59 15.73
C LYS A 104 -2.81 26.71 15.22
N GLU A 105 -2.77 27.90 15.84
CA GLU A 105 -3.53 29.07 15.40
C GLU A 105 -3.09 29.56 14.01
N LYS A 106 -1.85 29.27 13.61
CA LYS A 106 -1.33 29.54 12.27
C LYS A 106 -1.51 28.35 11.32
N ILE A 107 -1.32 27.13 11.82
CA ILE A 107 -1.37 25.90 11.02
C ILE A 107 -2.80 25.60 10.54
N VAL A 108 -3.79 25.69 11.43
CA VAL A 108 -5.19 25.40 11.11
C VAL A 108 -5.72 26.22 9.92
N PRO A 109 -5.60 27.57 9.90
CA PRO A 109 -6.04 28.35 8.75
C PRO A 109 -5.16 28.12 7.50
N ALA A 110 -3.86 27.90 7.65
CA ALA A 110 -2.96 27.64 6.54
C ALA A 110 -3.31 26.32 5.82
N ALA A 111 -3.56 25.26 6.58
CA ALA A 111 -4.02 23.99 6.04
C ALA A 111 -5.36 24.15 5.26
N LYS A 112 -6.31 24.92 5.81
CA LYS A 112 -7.58 25.18 5.14
C LYS A 112 -7.41 25.93 3.81
N ILE A 113 -6.52 26.93 3.76
CA ILE A 113 -6.23 27.67 2.52
C ILE A 113 -5.70 26.74 1.44
N TRP A 114 -4.78 25.84 1.80
CA TRP A 114 -4.24 24.86 0.84
C TRP A 114 -5.33 23.91 0.34
N LEU A 115 -6.11 23.34 1.25
CA LEU A 115 -7.18 22.39 0.95
C LEU A 115 -8.22 23.00 -0.01
N ASP A 116 -8.72 24.19 0.29
CA ASP A 116 -9.73 24.88 -0.55
C ASP A 116 -9.21 25.16 -1.96
N ARG A 117 -7.95 25.58 -2.05
CA ARG A 117 -7.35 25.91 -3.32
C ARG A 117 -7.11 24.71 -4.20
N VAL A 118 -6.66 23.61 -3.61
CA VAL A 118 -6.45 22.34 -4.31
C VAL A 118 -7.79 21.68 -4.68
N GLU A 119 -8.78 21.72 -3.80
CA GLU A 119 -10.15 21.26 -4.10
C GLU A 119 -10.73 22.02 -5.31
N ALA A 120 -10.63 23.34 -5.33
CA ALA A 120 -11.09 24.16 -6.45
C ALA A 120 -10.36 23.84 -7.76
N ALA A 121 -9.07 23.49 -7.69
CA ALA A 121 -8.28 23.19 -8.88
C ALA A 121 -8.57 21.81 -9.48
N PHE A 122 -8.77 20.79 -8.66
CA PHE A 122 -8.94 19.40 -9.12
C PHE A 122 -10.38 18.90 -9.09
N GLY A 123 -11.31 19.64 -8.47
CA GLY A 123 -12.71 19.24 -8.33
C GLY A 123 -12.93 18.04 -7.42
N LYS A 124 -11.93 17.67 -6.62
CA LYS A 124 -11.95 16.58 -5.66
C LYS A 124 -11.54 17.10 -4.29
N LYS A 125 -12.25 16.67 -3.23
CA LYS A 125 -11.85 16.97 -1.86
C LYS A 125 -10.49 16.33 -1.56
N PRO A 126 -9.44 17.11 -1.22
CA PRO A 126 -8.15 16.54 -0.87
C PRO A 126 -8.24 15.66 0.38
N ILE A 127 -7.29 14.75 0.50
CA ILE A 127 -7.11 13.93 1.68
C ILE A 127 -6.21 14.69 2.66
N ILE A 128 -6.50 14.62 3.96
CA ILE A 128 -5.59 15.07 5.01
C ILE A 128 -4.81 13.84 5.48
N TYR A 129 -3.50 13.83 5.23
CA TYR A 129 -2.57 12.87 5.83
C TYR A 129 -1.89 13.50 7.03
N SER A 130 -1.86 12.77 8.13
CA SER A 130 -1.12 13.17 9.33
C SER A 130 -0.94 12.04 10.33
N GLY A 131 0.08 12.17 11.18
CA GLY A 131 0.25 11.33 12.36
C GLY A 131 -0.75 11.65 13.46
N GLN A 132 -1.10 10.63 14.26
CA GLN A 132 -2.07 10.77 15.36
C GLN A 132 -1.73 11.94 16.30
N TYR A 133 -0.49 12.06 16.72
CA TYR A 133 -0.07 13.10 17.67
C TYR A 133 -0.12 14.49 17.05
N PHE A 134 0.27 14.62 15.79
CA PHE A 134 0.20 15.89 15.10
C PHE A 134 -1.24 16.40 14.98
N LEU A 135 -2.19 15.53 14.69
CA LEU A 135 -3.61 15.89 14.67
C LEU A 135 -4.11 16.38 16.02
N GLN A 136 -3.66 15.76 17.12
CA GLN A 136 -4.07 16.13 18.48
C GLN A 136 -3.47 17.45 18.95
N ASP A 137 -2.25 17.77 18.52
CA ASP A 137 -1.49 18.93 19.00
C ASP A 137 -1.65 20.15 18.10
N PHE A 138 -1.75 19.96 16.79
CA PHE A 138 -1.66 21.05 15.81
C PHE A 138 -2.89 21.22 14.91
N LEU A 139 -3.63 20.16 14.57
CA LEU A 139 -4.88 20.29 13.82
C LEU A 139 -6.09 20.27 14.76
N VAL A 140 -6.03 21.08 15.79
CA VAL A 140 -6.98 21.14 16.90
C VAL A 140 -7.37 22.60 17.20
N VAL A 141 -8.64 22.80 17.58
CA VAL A 141 -9.17 24.09 18.02
C VAL A 141 -9.39 24.13 19.53
N ALA A 142 -9.73 25.31 20.06
CA ALA A 142 -10.14 25.45 21.45
C ALA A 142 -11.27 24.47 21.79
N GLY A 143 -11.11 23.73 22.89
CA GLY A 143 -12.05 22.64 23.27
C GLY A 143 -11.57 21.24 22.91
N GLY A 144 -10.44 21.10 22.17
CA GLY A 144 -9.73 19.82 22.03
C GLY A 144 -10.28 18.87 20.98
N GLY A 145 -10.83 19.38 19.89
CA GLY A 145 -11.22 18.57 18.71
C GLY A 145 -10.70 19.18 17.43
N PRO A 146 -10.80 18.49 16.30
CA PRO A 146 -10.41 19.04 15.00
C PRO A 146 -11.27 20.26 14.65
N PRO A 147 -10.78 21.16 13.76
CA PRO A 147 -11.62 22.20 13.18
C PRO A 147 -12.86 21.57 12.54
N THR A 148 -14.00 22.24 12.61
CA THR A 148 -15.28 21.69 12.10
C THR A 148 -15.19 21.27 10.63
N TRP A 149 -14.49 22.01 9.82
CA TRP A 149 -14.28 21.73 8.40
C TRP A 149 -13.40 20.49 8.14
N ALA A 150 -12.51 20.09 9.09
CA ALA A 150 -11.59 18.97 8.87
C ALA A 150 -12.33 17.63 8.71
N LYS A 151 -13.52 17.51 9.30
CA LYS A 151 -14.38 16.31 9.20
C LYS A 151 -15.00 16.12 7.81
N ASP A 152 -15.00 17.18 6.98
CA ASP A 152 -15.51 17.12 5.61
C ASP A 152 -14.48 16.56 4.62
N TYR A 153 -13.25 16.37 5.07
CA TYR A 153 -12.14 15.84 4.28
C TYR A 153 -11.83 14.40 4.67
N PRO A 154 -11.49 13.53 3.69
CA PRO A 154 -11.02 12.18 3.98
C PRO A 154 -9.76 12.22 4.86
N LEU A 155 -9.70 11.36 5.88
CA LEU A 155 -8.53 11.23 6.75
C LEU A 155 -7.66 10.05 6.32
N TRP A 156 -6.38 10.29 6.08
CA TRP A 156 -5.33 9.29 5.99
C TRP A 156 -4.48 9.39 7.26
N LEU A 157 -4.68 8.45 8.16
CA LEU A 157 -4.06 8.46 9.49
C LEU A 157 -2.79 7.60 9.50
N ALA A 158 -1.66 8.19 9.85
CA ALA A 158 -0.44 7.45 10.18
C ALA A 158 -0.44 7.06 11.66
N GLN A 159 -0.43 5.76 11.91
CA GLN A 159 -0.35 5.19 13.24
C GLN A 159 0.16 3.76 13.15
N TYR A 160 1.36 3.52 13.68
CA TYR A 160 2.06 2.25 13.56
C TYR A 160 1.86 1.40 14.81
N PRO A 161 1.15 0.26 14.75
CA PRO A 161 1.12 -0.70 15.83
C PRO A 161 2.46 -1.42 15.96
N ASN A 162 2.80 -1.87 17.17
CA ASN A 162 4.02 -2.68 17.36
C ASN A 162 4.05 -3.93 16.46
N GLN A 163 2.87 -4.49 16.19
CA GLN A 163 2.67 -5.59 15.27
C GLN A 163 1.30 -5.43 14.62
N TYR A 164 1.26 -5.41 13.30
CA TYR A 164 0.00 -5.44 12.57
C TYR A 164 -0.57 -6.86 12.53
N VAL A 165 -1.85 -6.98 12.80
CA VAL A 165 -2.63 -8.22 12.63
C VAL A 165 -3.83 -7.91 11.75
N GLU A 166 -4.15 -8.80 10.82
CA GLU A 166 -5.29 -8.64 9.91
C GLU A 166 -6.60 -8.37 10.70
N GLY A 167 -7.33 -7.36 10.27
CA GLY A 167 -8.57 -6.92 10.94
C GLY A 167 -8.39 -5.85 12.02
N MET A 168 -7.15 -5.47 12.34
CA MET A 168 -6.89 -4.31 13.20
C MET A 168 -7.40 -3.01 12.58
N LYS A 169 -7.62 -2.02 13.44
CA LYS A 169 -8.02 -0.66 13.06
C LYS A 169 -7.18 0.34 13.83
N PRO A 170 -6.95 1.53 13.28
CA PRO A 170 -6.27 2.59 14.01
C PRO A 170 -7.15 3.13 15.15
N TYR A 171 -6.50 3.65 16.18
CA TYR A 171 -7.16 4.46 17.19
C TYR A 171 -7.34 5.88 16.68
N LEU A 172 -8.57 6.33 16.58
CA LEU A 172 -8.87 7.67 16.08
C LEU A 172 -8.52 8.74 17.12
N PRO A 173 -7.89 9.85 16.70
CA PRO A 173 -7.71 11.00 17.57
C PRO A 173 -9.04 11.56 18.04
N ARG A 174 -9.04 12.25 19.20
CA ARG A 174 -10.25 12.85 19.77
C ARG A 174 -10.99 13.73 18.76
N GLY A 175 -12.28 13.45 18.56
CA GLY A 175 -13.15 14.24 17.67
C GLY A 175 -13.11 13.82 16.21
N TRP A 176 -12.29 12.86 15.83
CA TRP A 176 -12.37 12.16 14.56
C TRP A 176 -13.23 10.92 14.71
N PHE A 177 -14.07 10.61 13.73
CA PHE A 177 -15.04 9.51 13.82
C PHE A 177 -14.83 8.42 12.79
N ASN A 178 -14.10 8.74 11.71
CA ASN A 178 -13.79 7.82 10.62
C ASN A 178 -12.35 8.03 10.14
N TRP A 179 -11.83 7.02 9.49
CA TRP A 179 -10.61 7.06 8.71
C TRP A 179 -10.92 6.53 7.31
N THR A 180 -10.26 7.08 6.32
CA THR A 180 -10.38 6.64 4.92
C THR A 180 -9.23 5.74 4.54
N ILE A 181 -8.02 6.12 4.95
CA ILE A 181 -6.79 5.34 4.74
C ILE A 181 -6.03 5.30 6.06
N TRP A 182 -5.42 4.17 6.34
CA TRP A 182 -4.53 3.97 7.47
C TRP A 182 -3.15 3.56 6.99
N GLN A 183 -2.14 4.40 7.24
CA GLN A 183 -0.74 4.02 7.11
C GLN A 183 -0.34 3.30 8.40
N TYR A 184 -0.13 1.99 8.29
CA TYR A 184 0.06 1.13 9.46
C TYR A 184 1.50 0.69 9.67
N SER A 185 2.41 0.98 8.74
CA SER A 185 3.84 0.66 8.83
C SER A 185 4.67 1.53 7.89
N ASP A 186 5.84 1.91 8.35
CA ASP A 186 6.94 2.54 7.60
C ASP A 186 8.06 1.53 7.24
N LYS A 187 7.81 0.25 7.45
CA LYS A 187 8.80 -0.84 7.32
C LYS A 187 8.26 -2.02 6.53
N GLY A 188 7.36 -1.75 5.60
CA GLY A 188 6.77 -2.77 4.76
C GLY A 188 7.79 -3.38 3.78
N VAL A 189 7.54 -4.62 3.40
CA VAL A 189 8.28 -5.31 2.34
C VAL A 189 7.28 -5.70 1.26
N VAL A 190 7.48 -5.17 0.06
CA VAL A 190 6.63 -5.43 -1.09
C VAL A 190 7.49 -5.94 -2.24
N ASN A 191 7.12 -7.07 -2.83
CA ASN A 191 7.83 -7.58 -4.00
C ASN A 191 7.81 -6.53 -5.13
N GLY A 192 8.97 -6.22 -5.67
CA GLY A 192 9.16 -5.15 -6.65
C GLY A 192 9.74 -3.85 -6.07
N ILE A 193 9.93 -3.76 -4.75
CA ILE A 193 10.57 -2.64 -4.07
C ILE A 193 11.75 -3.17 -3.26
N ASN A 194 12.95 -2.59 -3.45
CA ASN A 194 14.17 -3.05 -2.80
C ASN A 194 14.40 -2.42 -1.41
N ALA A 195 13.64 -1.38 -1.07
CA ALA A 195 13.67 -0.70 0.22
C ALA A 195 12.46 -1.06 1.09
N SER A 196 12.48 -0.67 2.35
CA SER A 196 11.24 -0.64 3.15
C SER A 196 10.31 0.43 2.58
N VAL A 197 9.01 0.14 2.53
CA VAL A 197 8.00 1.02 1.95
C VAL A 197 6.84 1.23 2.91
N ASP A 198 6.21 2.38 2.83
CA ASP A 198 5.04 2.73 3.62
C ASP A 198 3.81 1.94 3.19
N MET A 199 3.18 1.25 4.15
CA MET A 199 2.07 0.33 3.93
C MET A 199 0.75 0.93 4.36
N ASN A 200 -0.22 0.86 3.47
CA ASN A 200 -1.51 1.50 3.65
C ASN A 200 -2.68 0.53 3.47
N LEU A 201 -3.77 0.82 4.18
CA LEU A 201 -5.06 0.15 4.01
C LEU A 201 -6.14 1.20 3.73
N PHE A 202 -6.84 1.06 2.63
CA PHE A 202 -8.08 1.79 2.40
C PHE A 202 -9.22 1.09 3.16
N ASN A 203 -10.06 1.88 3.85
CA ASN A 203 -11.17 1.39 4.65
C ASN A 203 -12.41 1.14 3.78
N GLY A 204 -12.46 -0.01 3.17
CA GLY A 204 -13.57 -0.37 2.29
C GLY A 204 -13.22 -1.51 1.34
N THR A 205 -14.15 -1.83 0.47
CA THR A 205 -13.99 -2.81 -0.62
C THR A 205 -13.24 -2.20 -1.80
N LEU A 206 -12.82 -3.04 -2.73
CA LEU A 206 -12.21 -2.58 -3.98
C LEU A 206 -13.18 -1.68 -4.78
N GLU A 207 -14.47 -2.01 -4.78
CA GLU A 207 -15.50 -1.20 -5.43
C GLU A 207 -15.60 0.20 -4.81
N GLU A 208 -15.58 0.27 -3.47
CA GLU A 208 -15.60 1.55 -2.75
C GLU A 208 -14.34 2.37 -3.00
N LEU A 209 -13.16 1.74 -3.14
CA LEU A 209 -11.93 2.42 -3.53
C LEU A 209 -12.03 3.03 -4.94
N TYR A 210 -12.53 2.28 -5.92
CA TYR A 210 -12.73 2.82 -7.28
C TYR A 210 -13.76 3.94 -7.31
N LYS A 211 -14.85 3.81 -6.56
CA LYS A 211 -15.84 4.89 -6.39
C LYS A 211 -15.22 6.13 -5.74
N PHE A 212 -14.40 5.95 -4.71
CA PHE A 212 -13.67 7.03 -4.05
C PHE A 212 -12.69 7.74 -5.01
N ALA A 213 -12.03 6.99 -5.87
CA ALA A 213 -11.15 7.50 -6.91
C ALA A 213 -11.92 8.23 -8.05
N GLY A 214 -13.23 8.00 -8.17
CA GLY A 214 -14.02 8.47 -9.33
C GLY A 214 -13.65 7.73 -10.61
N ALA A 215 -13.16 6.50 -10.49
CA ALA A 215 -12.73 5.64 -11.59
C ALA A 215 -13.69 4.46 -11.78
N SER A 216 -13.75 3.94 -12.99
CA SER A 216 -14.48 2.70 -13.25
C SER A 216 -13.62 1.51 -12.90
N ILE A 217 -14.21 0.50 -12.25
CA ILE A 217 -13.54 -0.79 -12.08
C ILE A 217 -13.27 -1.35 -13.49
N PRO A 218 -12.01 -1.74 -13.80
CA PRO A 218 -11.73 -2.42 -15.07
C PRO A 218 -12.68 -3.59 -15.24
N ASP A 219 -13.18 -3.81 -16.44
CA ASP A 219 -14.20 -4.83 -16.77
C ASP A 219 -13.76 -6.19 -16.20
N GLN A 220 -14.36 -6.56 -15.05
CA GLN A 220 -14.08 -7.80 -14.33
C GLN A 220 -15.00 -8.94 -14.84
N LYS A 221 -15.24 -9.01 -16.16
CA LYS A 221 -15.84 -10.23 -16.68
C LYS A 221 -14.94 -11.39 -16.31
N PRO A 222 -15.50 -12.44 -15.67
CA PRO A 222 -14.71 -13.62 -15.37
C PRO A 222 -14.09 -14.12 -16.67
N LYS A 223 -12.77 -14.06 -16.76
CA LYS A 223 -12.05 -14.64 -17.88
C LYS A 223 -11.73 -16.08 -17.50
N ASN A 224 -12.08 -17.00 -18.36
CA ASN A 224 -11.66 -18.40 -18.20
C ASN A 224 -10.25 -18.55 -18.77
N HIS A 225 -9.35 -19.06 -17.96
CA HIS A 225 -8.03 -19.48 -18.39
C HIS A 225 -7.97 -20.99 -18.48
N THR A 226 -7.50 -21.49 -19.61
CA THR A 226 -7.21 -22.94 -19.77
C THR A 226 -5.76 -23.15 -19.41
N VAL A 227 -5.51 -23.84 -18.30
CA VAL A 227 -4.17 -24.09 -17.78
C VAL A 227 -3.33 -24.86 -18.80
N ALA A 228 -2.20 -24.28 -19.20
CA ALA A 228 -1.22 -24.87 -20.10
C ALA A 228 -0.02 -25.43 -19.31
N LYS A 229 0.78 -26.26 -19.98
CA LYS A 229 2.00 -26.79 -19.39
C LYS A 229 2.99 -25.65 -19.13
N GLY A 230 3.37 -25.46 -17.87
CA GLY A 230 4.29 -24.42 -17.42
C GLY A 230 3.59 -23.26 -16.71
N ASP A 231 2.26 -23.22 -16.70
CA ASP A 231 1.53 -22.24 -15.93
C ASP A 231 1.72 -22.45 -14.42
N THR A 232 1.80 -21.34 -13.71
CA THR A 232 1.77 -21.26 -12.26
C THR A 232 0.63 -20.33 -11.84
N PHE A 233 0.22 -20.39 -10.58
CA PHE A 233 -0.75 -19.42 -10.06
C PHE A 233 -0.25 -17.99 -10.21
N GLU A 234 1.06 -17.76 -10.02
CA GLU A 234 1.69 -16.47 -10.19
C GLU A 234 1.63 -15.99 -11.65
N SER A 235 1.99 -16.84 -12.61
CA SER A 235 1.95 -16.45 -14.03
C SER A 235 0.54 -16.12 -14.47
N ILE A 236 -0.43 -16.97 -14.15
CA ILE A 236 -1.84 -16.74 -14.47
C ILE A 236 -2.36 -15.48 -13.78
N ALA A 237 -2.08 -15.30 -12.49
CA ALA A 237 -2.52 -14.11 -11.76
C ALA A 237 -1.94 -12.82 -12.37
N ASN A 238 -0.67 -12.83 -12.75
CA ASN A 238 -0.01 -11.72 -13.43
C ASN A 238 -0.65 -11.40 -14.79
N ASP A 239 -0.90 -12.43 -15.62
CA ASP A 239 -1.49 -12.25 -16.95
C ASP A 239 -2.89 -11.63 -16.91
N TYR A 240 -3.62 -11.86 -15.82
CA TYR A 240 -4.97 -11.30 -15.62
C TYR A 240 -5.01 -10.10 -14.67
N GLY A 241 -3.88 -9.66 -14.16
CA GLY A 241 -3.79 -8.49 -13.25
C GLY A 241 -4.51 -8.68 -11.92
N VAL A 242 -4.61 -9.94 -11.45
CA VAL A 242 -5.17 -10.30 -10.15
C VAL A 242 -4.08 -10.81 -9.23
N THR A 243 -4.37 -10.94 -7.94
CA THR A 243 -3.46 -11.63 -7.02
C THR A 243 -3.69 -13.14 -7.07
N VAL A 244 -2.66 -13.91 -6.66
CA VAL A 244 -2.82 -15.35 -6.46
C VAL A 244 -3.97 -15.66 -5.51
N ARG A 245 -4.12 -14.85 -4.43
CA ARG A 245 -5.24 -14.99 -3.49
C ARG A 245 -6.60 -14.82 -4.18
N GLU A 246 -6.79 -13.78 -4.99
CA GLU A 246 -8.03 -13.54 -5.73
C GLU A 246 -8.30 -14.65 -6.71
N LEU A 247 -7.27 -15.14 -7.42
CA LEU A 247 -7.40 -16.26 -8.34
C LEU A 247 -7.85 -17.55 -7.62
N VAL A 248 -7.25 -17.86 -6.47
CA VAL A 248 -7.62 -19.05 -5.66
C VAL A 248 -9.03 -18.90 -5.07
N MET A 249 -9.38 -17.71 -4.56
CA MET A 249 -10.72 -17.46 -4.00
C MET A 249 -11.83 -17.54 -5.07
N ALA A 250 -11.53 -17.18 -6.31
CA ALA A 250 -12.45 -17.32 -7.44
C ALA A 250 -12.61 -18.78 -7.91
N ASN A 251 -11.75 -19.69 -7.43
CA ASN A 251 -11.72 -21.11 -7.82
C ASN A 251 -11.76 -22.02 -6.58
N PRO A 252 -12.84 -21.98 -5.76
CA PRO A 252 -12.90 -22.73 -4.51
C PRO A 252 -12.79 -24.25 -4.70
N GLN A 253 -13.05 -24.75 -5.90
CA GLN A 253 -12.87 -26.17 -6.26
C GLN A 253 -11.40 -26.64 -6.15
N LEU A 254 -10.42 -25.72 -6.22
CA LEU A 254 -9.00 -26.07 -6.07
C LEU A 254 -8.63 -26.47 -4.64
N ILE A 255 -9.44 -26.07 -3.66
CA ILE A 255 -9.28 -26.38 -2.24
C ILE A 255 -10.48 -27.15 -1.69
N ALA A 256 -11.20 -27.87 -2.54
CA ALA A 256 -12.32 -28.71 -2.11
C ALA A 256 -11.83 -29.85 -1.20
N PRO A 257 -12.58 -30.23 -0.14
CA PRO A 257 -12.21 -31.35 0.71
C PRO A 257 -11.97 -32.62 -0.09
N GLY A 258 -10.88 -33.33 0.20
CA GLY A 258 -10.45 -34.51 -0.52
C GLY A 258 -9.49 -34.27 -1.69
N THR A 259 -9.27 -33.02 -2.10
CA THR A 259 -8.25 -32.66 -3.10
C THR A 259 -6.85 -33.01 -2.59
N LYS A 260 -6.08 -33.74 -3.39
CA LYS A 260 -4.70 -34.07 -3.09
C LYS A 260 -3.80 -32.96 -3.62
N LEU A 261 -3.12 -32.24 -2.72
CA LEU A 261 -2.16 -31.22 -3.05
C LEU A 261 -0.72 -31.78 -2.91
N THR A 262 0.13 -31.49 -3.88
CA THR A 262 1.57 -31.74 -3.75
C THR A 262 2.20 -30.57 -2.99
N VAL A 263 2.71 -30.84 -1.80
CA VAL A 263 3.43 -29.83 -0.99
C VAL A 263 4.91 -29.94 -1.31
N PRO A 264 5.57 -28.91 -1.85
CA PRO A 264 7.00 -28.93 -2.09
C PRO A 264 7.74 -29.05 -0.76
N VAL A 265 8.87 -29.77 -0.74
CA VAL A 265 9.75 -29.78 0.42
C VAL A 265 10.38 -28.40 0.55
N ALA A 266 10.23 -27.77 1.72
CA ALA A 266 10.89 -26.50 1.99
C ALA A 266 12.41 -26.69 1.82
N VAL A 267 12.99 -25.96 0.87
CA VAL A 267 14.46 -25.84 0.79
C VAL A 267 14.85 -25.02 1.99
N ALA A 268 15.56 -25.62 2.95
CA ALA A 268 16.14 -24.89 4.08
C ALA A 268 17.04 -23.79 3.51
N ILE A 269 16.69 -22.54 3.70
CA ILE A 269 17.58 -21.42 3.42
C ILE A 269 18.74 -21.59 4.39
N PRO A 270 20.02 -21.73 3.94
CA PRO A 270 21.15 -21.77 4.84
C PRO A 270 21.16 -20.47 5.64
N GLN A 271 21.00 -20.54 6.95
CA GLN A 271 21.35 -19.42 7.82
C GLN A 271 22.86 -19.22 7.68
N GLU A 272 23.29 -18.07 7.19
CA GLU A 272 24.67 -17.63 7.32
C GLU A 272 24.97 -17.42 8.81
N SER A 273 25.46 -18.50 9.45
CA SER A 273 26.12 -18.38 10.73
C SER A 273 27.57 -17.97 10.48
N GLY A 274 27.86 -16.72 10.74
CA GLY A 274 29.24 -16.26 10.83
C GLY A 274 30.01 -16.99 11.90
N SER A 275 31.28 -17.28 11.57
CA SER A 275 32.44 -17.59 12.43
C SER A 275 32.96 -19.03 12.46
N SER A 276 34.07 -19.16 11.76
CA SER A 276 35.36 -19.87 12.10
C SER A 276 35.31 -21.22 12.81
N SER A 277 35.77 -22.30 12.18
CA SER A 277 37.09 -22.90 12.32
C SER A 277 37.10 -24.37 11.84
N THR A 278 38.07 -24.65 10.98
CA THR A 278 38.86 -25.87 10.77
C THR A 278 38.29 -27.24 11.19
N GLY A 279 38.20 -28.16 10.21
CA GLY A 279 38.09 -29.58 10.44
C GLY A 279 37.84 -30.39 9.19
N SER A 280 38.86 -31.04 8.66
CA SER A 280 38.86 -31.99 7.56
C SER A 280 37.94 -33.17 7.80
N GLY A 281 37.21 -33.66 6.77
CA GLY A 281 36.48 -34.92 6.82
C GLY A 281 35.81 -35.26 5.51
N SER A 282 36.34 -36.21 4.83
CA SER A 282 36.06 -36.89 3.59
C SER A 282 34.61 -37.43 3.44
N GLY A 283 34.03 -37.26 2.23
CA GLY A 283 33.40 -38.33 1.47
C GLY A 283 31.92 -38.65 1.75
N GLY A 284 31.09 -38.54 0.74
CA GLY A 284 29.78 -39.17 0.68
C GLY A 284 28.78 -38.40 -0.14
N SER A 285 28.76 -38.62 -1.45
CA SER A 285 27.68 -38.14 -2.34
C SER A 285 26.45 -39.02 -2.14
N ASP A 286 25.46 -38.50 -1.45
CA ASP A 286 24.09 -39.05 -1.52
C ASP A 286 23.19 -38.05 -2.26
N THR A 287 22.92 -38.39 -3.51
CA THR A 287 21.86 -37.79 -4.33
C THR A 287 20.53 -38.37 -3.89
N SER A 288 19.96 -37.89 -2.79
CA SER A 288 18.59 -38.21 -2.43
C SER A 288 17.64 -37.24 -3.15
N THR A 289 16.90 -37.79 -4.08
CA THR A 289 15.73 -37.10 -4.72
C THR A 289 14.78 -36.61 -3.62
N PRO A 290 14.35 -35.35 -3.61
CA PRO A 290 13.45 -34.84 -2.57
C PRO A 290 12.13 -35.60 -2.59
N SER A 291 11.75 -36.21 -1.47
CA SER A 291 10.49 -36.94 -1.33
C SER A 291 9.31 -35.96 -1.38
N LYS A 292 8.43 -36.14 -2.36
CA LYS A 292 7.17 -35.38 -2.46
C LYS A 292 6.27 -35.77 -1.27
N ARG A 293 5.85 -34.76 -0.50
CA ARG A 293 4.81 -34.93 0.53
C ARG A 293 3.47 -34.57 -0.10
N THR A 294 2.43 -35.31 0.22
CA THR A 294 1.06 -35.02 -0.19
C THR A 294 0.22 -34.71 1.03
N TYR A 295 -0.68 -33.74 0.90
CA TYR A 295 -1.67 -33.39 1.88
C TYR A 295 -3.07 -33.52 1.28
N THR A 296 -3.99 -34.14 2.02
CA THR A 296 -5.40 -34.22 1.62
C THR A 296 -6.16 -33.09 2.33
N VAL A 297 -6.77 -32.20 1.57
CA VAL A 297 -7.51 -31.05 2.09
C VAL A 297 -8.72 -31.51 2.89
N ALA A 298 -8.86 -30.99 4.10
CA ALA A 298 -10.01 -31.21 4.98
C ALA A 298 -10.99 -30.02 4.94
N ALA A 299 -12.20 -30.22 5.44
CA ALA A 299 -13.17 -29.13 5.55
C ALA A 299 -12.66 -28.04 6.52
N GLY A 300 -12.61 -26.80 6.06
CA GLY A 300 -12.09 -25.66 6.84
C GLY A 300 -10.61 -25.33 6.56
N ASP A 301 -9.90 -26.13 5.79
CA ASP A 301 -8.54 -25.81 5.38
C ASP A 301 -8.52 -24.64 4.37
N ASN A 302 -7.44 -23.87 4.43
CA ASN A 302 -7.07 -22.93 3.39
C ASN A 302 -5.57 -23.04 3.09
N LEU A 303 -5.15 -22.59 1.93
CA LEU A 303 -3.77 -22.75 1.48
C LEU A 303 -2.75 -22.09 2.43
N SER A 304 -3.09 -20.97 3.06
CA SER A 304 -2.22 -20.30 4.03
C SER A 304 -2.01 -21.14 5.28
N VAL A 305 -3.07 -21.77 5.81
CA VAL A 305 -2.97 -22.69 6.97
C VAL A 305 -2.17 -23.93 6.62
N ILE A 306 -2.38 -24.50 5.42
CA ILE A 306 -1.61 -25.63 4.95
C ILE A 306 -0.12 -25.26 4.80
N ALA A 307 0.17 -24.11 4.20
CA ALA A 307 1.55 -23.63 4.02
C ALA A 307 2.27 -23.46 5.36
N VAL A 308 1.64 -22.80 6.33
CA VAL A 308 2.20 -22.62 7.68
C VAL A 308 2.48 -23.97 8.38
N LYS A 309 1.52 -24.92 8.27
CA LYS A 309 1.67 -26.26 8.87
C LYS A 309 2.88 -27.04 8.33
N TYR A 310 3.28 -26.77 7.09
CA TYR A 310 4.41 -27.44 6.44
C TYR A 310 5.66 -26.56 6.32
N GLY A 311 5.69 -25.40 6.97
CA GLY A 311 6.86 -24.51 6.99
C GLY A 311 7.21 -23.90 5.64
N THR A 312 6.18 -23.67 4.80
CA THR A 312 6.31 -23.02 3.49
C THR A 312 5.36 -21.82 3.39
N THR A 313 5.40 -21.09 2.29
CA THR A 313 4.52 -19.96 2.02
C THR A 313 3.61 -20.26 0.82
N VAL A 314 2.46 -19.58 0.72
CA VAL A 314 1.57 -19.67 -0.44
C VAL A 314 2.19 -18.98 -1.66
N ALA A 315 3.26 -18.22 -1.48
CA ALA A 315 3.98 -17.46 -2.50
C ALA A 315 5.30 -18.12 -2.94
N ALA A 316 5.45 -19.42 -2.75
CA ALA A 316 6.64 -20.16 -3.18
C ALA A 316 6.32 -21.12 -4.33
#